data_fe492afe44cff0d5839a09c73efc7fb1
#
_entry.id   fe492afe44cff0d5839a09c73efc7fb1
#
_cell.length_a   1.000
_cell.length_b   1.000
_cell.length_c   1.000
_cell.angle_alpha   90.00
_cell.angle_beta   90.00
_cell.angle_gamma   90.00
#
_symmetry.space_group_name_H-M   'P 1'
#
loop_
_entity.id
_entity.type
_entity.pdbx_description
1 polymer ?
#
loop_
_entity_poly.entity_id
_entity_poly.type
_entity_poly.pdbx_seq_one_letter_code
_entity_poly.pdbx_strand_id
1 'polypeptide(L)'
;MKKIIILALLPVLFLCSSCKSKKQVLEKPDDLINRSKMVELIAQSYLIESTVHLSPDTVNRLRLTRDFYKDLFNRNHITREQFVRSLDYYIGEETSAEKLLTDASNRIAEMRKELNIPDTIPMPIDPNAPLEAIDPSPMLRPQ
;
A
#
# COMPACT_ATOMS: atom_id res chain seq x y z
N MET A 1 -14.55 51.98 7.41
CA MET A 1 -13.42 51.06 7.18
C MET A 1 -13.81 49.61 7.42
N LYS A 2 -14.50 49.23 8.52
CA LYS A 2 -14.89 47.81 8.79
C LYS A 2 -15.82 47.16 7.73
N LYS A 3 -16.75 47.95 7.09
CA LYS A 3 -17.69 47.44 6.08
C LYS A 3 -17.02 47.10 4.73
N ILE A 4 -15.93 47.78 4.39
CA ILE A 4 -15.18 47.54 3.14
C ILE A 4 -14.35 46.26 3.26
N ILE A 5 -13.83 45.96 4.44
CA ILE A 5 -13.05 44.73 4.70
C ILE A 5 -13.93 43.48 4.60
N ILE A 6 -15.17 43.55 5.09
CA ILE A 6 -16.14 42.46 5.01
C ILE A 6 -16.52 42.19 3.55
N LEU A 7 -16.70 43.24 2.73
CA LEU A 7 -17.06 43.08 1.32
C LEU A 7 -15.94 42.49 0.46
N ALA A 8 -14.66 42.74 0.85
CA ALA A 8 -13.48 42.17 0.19
C ALA A 8 -13.17 40.71 0.59
N LEU A 9 -13.66 40.25 1.75
CA LEU A 9 -13.43 38.88 2.23
C LEU A 9 -14.41 37.86 1.64
N LEU A 10 -15.58 38.32 1.19
CA LEU A 10 -16.65 37.45 0.65
C LEU A 10 -16.26 36.69 -0.62
N PRO A 11 -15.57 37.27 -1.63
CA PRO A 11 -15.20 36.54 -2.84
C PRO A 11 -14.08 35.51 -2.62
N VAL A 12 -13.25 35.64 -1.58
CA VAL A 12 -12.16 34.70 -1.29
C VAL A 12 -12.72 33.34 -0.80
N LEU A 13 -13.84 33.34 -0.09
CA LEU A 13 -14.50 32.11 0.37
C LEU A 13 -15.10 31.27 -0.77
N PHE A 14 -15.43 31.89 -1.91
CA PHE A 14 -16.03 31.18 -3.05
C PHE A 14 -15.00 30.46 -3.93
N LEU A 15 -13.71 30.76 -3.80
CA LEU A 15 -12.65 30.14 -4.61
C LEU A 15 -12.24 28.74 -4.11
N CYS A 16 -12.62 28.35 -2.89
CA CYS A 16 -12.27 27.04 -2.31
C CYS A 16 -13.23 25.92 -2.71
N SER A 17 -14.32 26.18 -3.45
CA SER A 17 -15.37 25.19 -3.74
C SER A 17 -15.20 24.44 -5.05
N SER A 18 -14.08 24.57 -5.78
CA SER A 18 -13.92 24.04 -7.13
C SER A 18 -13.02 22.81 -7.27
N CYS A 19 -12.84 22.03 -6.21
CA CYS A 19 -12.26 20.68 -6.36
C CYS A 19 -13.37 19.66 -6.59
N LYS A 20 -14.08 19.76 -7.74
CA LYS A 20 -14.80 18.62 -8.29
C LYS A 20 -13.75 17.70 -8.93
N SER A 21 -13.34 16.66 -8.21
CA SER A 21 -12.64 15.54 -8.80
C SER A 21 -13.49 15.00 -9.94
N LYS A 22 -13.08 15.27 -11.17
CA LYS A 22 -13.69 14.64 -12.34
C LYS A 22 -13.37 13.14 -12.20
N LYS A 23 -14.38 12.30 -11.96
CA LYS A 23 -14.25 10.85 -12.15
C LYS A 23 -13.78 10.65 -13.59
N GLN A 24 -12.48 10.43 -13.80
CA GLN A 24 -12.00 9.93 -15.08
C GLN A 24 -12.52 8.50 -15.17
N VAL A 25 -13.44 8.27 -16.09
CA VAL A 25 -13.81 6.92 -16.51
C VAL A 25 -12.56 6.39 -17.21
N LEU A 26 -11.77 5.61 -16.50
CA LEU A 26 -10.60 4.96 -17.07
C LEU A 26 -11.09 3.87 -18.02
N GLU A 27 -10.68 3.97 -19.27
CA GLU A 27 -10.98 2.97 -20.28
C GLU A 27 -10.26 1.66 -19.90
N LYS A 28 -10.95 0.53 -20.05
CA LYS A 28 -10.39 -0.77 -19.70
C LYS A 28 -9.17 -1.07 -20.58
N PRO A 29 -7.98 -1.28 -19.99
CA PRO A 29 -6.78 -1.65 -20.76
C PRO A 29 -6.96 -2.99 -21.51
N ASP A 30 -6.45 -3.08 -22.73
CA ASP A 30 -6.48 -4.33 -23.51
C ASP A 30 -5.70 -5.46 -22.83
N ASP A 31 -4.62 -5.10 -22.13
CA ASP A 31 -3.74 -5.99 -21.39
C ASP A 31 -4.07 -6.04 -19.89
N LEU A 32 -5.33 -5.81 -19.51
CA LEU A 32 -5.75 -5.78 -18.11
C LEU A 32 -5.41 -7.08 -17.40
N ILE A 33 -4.65 -6.98 -16.32
CA ILE A 33 -4.40 -8.09 -15.41
C ILE A 33 -5.72 -8.50 -14.77
N ASN A 34 -6.06 -9.78 -14.81
CA ASN A 34 -7.32 -10.25 -14.22
C ASN A 34 -7.32 -10.00 -12.69
N ARG A 35 -8.52 -9.86 -12.13
CA ARG A 35 -8.72 -9.44 -10.74
C ARG A 35 -8.02 -10.36 -9.73
N SER A 36 -8.12 -11.67 -9.88
CA SER A 36 -7.51 -12.63 -8.95
C SER A 36 -5.98 -12.49 -8.94
N LYS A 37 -5.37 -12.35 -10.12
CA LYS A 37 -3.93 -12.09 -10.25
C LYS A 37 -3.54 -10.73 -9.67
N MET A 38 -4.39 -9.72 -9.85
CA MET A 38 -4.15 -8.38 -9.29
C MET A 38 -4.16 -8.39 -7.76
N VAL A 39 -5.10 -9.12 -7.14
CA VAL A 39 -5.15 -9.35 -5.68
C VAL A 39 -3.85 -9.96 -5.18
N GLU A 40 -3.35 -11.01 -5.84
CA GLU A 40 -2.10 -11.68 -5.48
C GLU A 40 -0.89 -10.74 -5.60
N LEU A 41 -0.82 -9.96 -6.69
CA LEU A 41 0.26 -8.98 -6.90
C LEU A 41 0.24 -7.86 -5.86
N ILE A 42 -0.93 -7.36 -5.48
CA ILE A 42 -1.05 -6.34 -4.43
C ILE A 42 -0.62 -6.92 -3.07
N ALA A 43 -1.04 -8.14 -2.74
CA ALA A 43 -0.63 -8.80 -1.50
C ALA A 43 0.89 -8.97 -1.43
N GLN A 44 1.52 -9.44 -2.52
CA GLN A 44 2.98 -9.58 -2.61
C GLN A 44 3.70 -8.23 -2.57
N SER A 45 3.16 -7.20 -3.22
CA SER A 45 3.71 -5.83 -3.14
C SER A 45 3.71 -5.30 -1.71
N TYR A 46 2.65 -5.53 -0.96
CA TYR A 46 2.57 -5.14 0.45
C TYR A 46 3.65 -5.84 1.30
N LEU A 47 3.91 -7.12 1.06
CA LEU A 47 4.99 -7.86 1.74
C LEU A 47 6.37 -7.31 1.37
N ILE A 48 6.60 -6.95 0.11
CA ILE A 48 7.84 -6.30 -0.34
C ILE A 48 8.05 -4.99 0.40
N GLU A 49 7.05 -4.11 0.41
CA GLU A 49 7.14 -2.81 1.10
C GLU A 49 7.42 -2.99 2.59
N SER A 50 6.73 -3.93 3.24
CA SER A 50 6.96 -4.24 4.66
C SER A 50 8.39 -4.71 4.92
N THR A 51 8.92 -5.57 4.05
CA THR A 51 10.29 -6.09 4.16
C THR A 51 11.32 -4.99 3.96
N VAL A 52 11.12 -4.13 2.96
CA VAL A 52 12.02 -3.01 2.64
C VAL A 52 12.07 -2.00 3.77
N HIS A 53 10.93 -1.74 4.43
CA HIS A 53 10.85 -0.83 5.58
C HIS A 53 11.72 -1.26 6.77
N LEU A 54 12.00 -2.55 6.92
CA LEU A 54 12.89 -3.07 7.97
C LEU A 54 14.37 -2.73 7.73
N SER A 55 14.75 -2.33 6.52
CA SER A 55 16.13 -1.92 6.23
C SER A 55 16.42 -0.52 6.78
N PRO A 56 17.43 -0.33 7.64
CA PRO A 56 17.75 0.97 8.24
C PRO A 56 18.37 1.96 7.25
N ASP A 57 18.97 1.48 6.16
CA ASP A 57 19.69 2.28 5.18
C ASP A 57 18.79 2.61 3.97
N THR A 58 18.66 3.91 3.69
CA THR A 58 17.83 4.42 2.57
C THR A 58 18.32 3.95 1.20
N VAL A 59 19.64 3.94 0.98
CA VAL A 59 20.22 3.48 -0.31
C VAL A 59 19.93 2.01 -0.53
N ASN A 60 20.09 1.21 0.53
CA ASN A 60 19.78 -0.21 0.50
C ASN A 60 18.28 -0.44 0.28
N ARG A 61 17.39 0.35 0.89
CA ARG A 61 15.93 0.28 0.65
C ARG A 61 15.59 0.48 -0.82
N LEU A 62 16.11 1.51 -1.47
CA LEU A 62 15.87 1.78 -2.89
C LEU A 62 16.33 0.63 -3.78
N ARG A 63 17.49 0.04 -3.48
CA ARG A 63 18.01 -1.12 -4.20
C ARG A 63 17.10 -2.33 -4.01
N LEU A 64 16.76 -2.66 -2.77
CA LEU A 64 15.87 -3.79 -2.43
C LEU A 64 14.50 -3.64 -3.08
N THR A 65 13.89 -2.45 -3.01
CA THR A 65 12.60 -2.18 -3.67
C THR A 65 12.68 -2.51 -5.16
N ARG A 66 13.67 -1.97 -5.86
CA ARG A 66 13.85 -2.22 -7.28
C ARG A 66 14.05 -3.70 -7.59
N ASP A 67 14.89 -4.39 -6.83
CA ASP A 67 15.25 -5.77 -7.09
C ASP A 67 14.06 -6.71 -6.80
N PHE A 68 13.32 -6.48 -5.71
CA PHE A 68 12.10 -7.24 -5.39
C PHE A 68 10.97 -7.02 -6.40
N TYR A 69 10.71 -5.79 -6.82
CA TYR A 69 9.68 -5.54 -7.83
C TYR A 69 10.07 -6.10 -9.20
N LYS A 70 11.35 -6.02 -9.57
CA LYS A 70 11.84 -6.66 -10.80
C LYS A 70 11.60 -8.17 -10.78
N ASP A 71 11.89 -8.82 -9.66
CA ASP A 71 11.66 -10.25 -9.47
C ASP A 71 10.16 -10.57 -9.48
N LEU A 72 9.33 -9.79 -8.77
CA LEU A 72 7.88 -9.93 -8.76
C LEU A 72 7.30 -9.91 -10.19
N PHE A 73 7.66 -8.92 -10.98
CA PHE A 73 7.14 -8.77 -12.33
C PHE A 73 7.64 -9.87 -13.28
N ASN A 74 8.91 -10.24 -13.19
CA ASN A 74 9.50 -11.31 -14.00
C ASN A 74 8.84 -12.67 -13.72
N ARG A 75 8.67 -13.04 -12.45
CA ARG A 75 8.02 -14.30 -12.07
C ARG A 75 6.55 -14.37 -12.50
N ASN A 76 5.91 -13.22 -12.61
CA ASN A 76 4.51 -13.12 -13.00
C ASN A 76 4.30 -12.87 -14.50
N HIS A 77 5.38 -12.75 -15.28
CA HIS A 77 5.36 -12.47 -16.72
C HIS A 77 4.56 -11.22 -17.07
N ILE A 78 4.72 -10.16 -16.28
CA ILE A 78 4.08 -8.86 -16.49
C ILE A 78 5.13 -7.76 -16.53
N THR A 79 4.74 -6.59 -17.07
CA THR A 79 5.56 -5.38 -16.99
C THR A 79 5.06 -4.47 -15.86
N ARG A 80 5.93 -3.56 -15.43
CA ARG A 80 5.57 -2.52 -14.47
C ARG A 80 4.42 -1.66 -14.98
N GLU A 81 4.49 -1.29 -16.26
CA GLU A 81 3.50 -0.44 -16.94
C GLU A 81 2.14 -1.14 -17.00
N GLN A 82 2.11 -2.44 -17.28
CA GLN A 82 0.88 -3.24 -17.27
C GLN A 82 0.28 -3.30 -15.85
N PHE A 83 1.12 -3.51 -14.84
CA PHE A 83 0.68 -3.51 -13.43
C PHE A 83 0.06 -2.16 -13.05
N VAL A 84 0.74 -1.05 -13.35
CA VAL A 84 0.26 0.31 -13.01
C VAL A 84 -1.07 0.60 -13.72
N ARG A 85 -1.16 0.39 -15.06
CA ARG A 85 -2.41 0.60 -15.79
C ARG A 85 -3.56 -0.23 -15.25
N SER A 86 -3.30 -1.49 -14.91
CA SER A 86 -4.32 -2.37 -14.33
C SER A 86 -4.76 -1.91 -12.94
N LEU A 87 -3.82 -1.47 -12.12
CA LEU A 87 -4.11 -0.92 -10.80
C LEU A 87 -4.96 0.35 -10.92
N ASP A 88 -4.56 1.29 -11.75
CA ASP A 88 -5.29 2.55 -12.00
C ASP A 88 -6.73 2.28 -12.45
N TYR A 89 -6.93 1.30 -13.33
CA TYR A 89 -8.26 0.89 -13.77
C TYR A 89 -9.12 0.40 -12.60
N TYR A 90 -8.60 -0.48 -11.75
CA TYR A 90 -9.36 -1.02 -10.61
C TYR A 90 -9.63 0.00 -9.53
N ILE A 91 -8.69 0.91 -9.24
CA ILE A 91 -8.86 1.96 -8.22
C ILE A 91 -9.68 3.16 -8.72
N GLY A 92 -9.81 3.32 -10.05
CA GLY A 92 -10.63 4.37 -10.66
C GLY A 92 -12.13 4.24 -10.39
N GLU A 93 -12.59 3.05 -10.04
CA GLU A 93 -13.96 2.76 -9.62
C GLU A 93 -13.98 2.47 -8.11
N GLU A 94 -14.60 3.35 -7.33
CA GLU A 94 -14.59 3.34 -5.86
C GLU A 94 -14.97 1.98 -5.25
N THR A 95 -16.09 1.40 -5.71
CA THR A 95 -16.59 0.09 -5.25
C THR A 95 -15.62 -1.04 -5.61
N SER A 96 -14.97 -0.95 -6.77
CA SER A 96 -13.98 -1.92 -7.22
C SER A 96 -12.69 -1.84 -6.40
N ALA A 97 -12.26 -0.61 -6.08
CA ALA A 97 -11.09 -0.34 -5.26
C ALA A 97 -11.23 -0.94 -3.85
N GLU A 98 -12.32 -0.64 -3.15
CA GLU A 98 -12.59 -1.15 -1.80
C GLU A 98 -12.56 -2.68 -1.79
N LYS A 99 -13.28 -3.31 -2.72
CA LYS A 99 -13.32 -4.76 -2.83
C LYS A 99 -11.95 -5.35 -3.17
N LEU A 100 -11.18 -4.72 -4.07
CA LEU A 100 -9.84 -5.17 -4.43
C LEU A 100 -8.89 -5.17 -3.23
N LEU A 101 -8.90 -4.09 -2.44
CA LEU A 101 -8.06 -3.96 -1.26
C LEU A 101 -8.48 -4.92 -0.15
N THR A 102 -9.79 -5.14 0.03
CA THR A 102 -10.33 -6.13 0.98
C THR A 102 -9.86 -7.55 0.60
N ASP A 103 -9.99 -7.92 -0.68
CA ASP A 103 -9.55 -9.22 -1.16
C ASP A 103 -8.02 -9.40 -0.99
N ALA A 104 -7.23 -8.36 -1.24
CA ALA A 104 -5.79 -8.38 -1.03
C ALA A 104 -5.41 -8.51 0.46
N SER A 105 -6.13 -7.84 1.35
CA SER A 105 -5.96 -7.99 2.80
C SER A 105 -6.27 -9.41 3.27
N ASN A 106 -7.36 -10.00 2.78
CA ASN A 106 -7.70 -11.39 3.07
C ASN A 106 -6.61 -12.35 2.56
N ARG A 107 -6.05 -12.09 1.37
CA ARG A 107 -4.96 -12.91 0.83
C ARG A 107 -3.69 -12.83 1.69
N ILE A 108 -3.35 -11.65 2.21
CA ILE A 108 -2.24 -11.49 3.16
C ILE A 108 -2.49 -12.33 4.43
N ALA A 109 -3.71 -12.31 4.96
CA ALA A 109 -4.07 -13.12 6.14
C ALA A 109 -3.94 -14.64 5.87
N GLU A 110 -4.32 -15.10 4.67
CA GLU A 110 -4.12 -16.49 4.24
C GLU A 110 -2.63 -16.85 4.16
N MET A 111 -1.82 -16.01 3.50
CA MET A 111 -0.37 -16.20 3.40
C MET A 111 0.31 -16.31 4.77
N ARG A 112 -0.14 -15.52 5.74
CA ARG A 112 0.36 -15.60 7.12
C ARG A 112 0.04 -16.96 7.76
N LYS A 113 -1.17 -17.48 7.56
CA LYS A 113 -1.58 -18.81 8.05
C LYS A 113 -0.77 -19.92 7.38
N GLU A 114 -0.57 -19.85 6.06
CA GLU A 114 0.24 -20.80 5.29
C GLU A 114 1.69 -20.87 5.82
N LEU A 115 2.23 -19.74 6.28
CA LEU A 115 3.58 -19.62 6.84
C LEU A 115 3.64 -19.87 8.36
N ASN A 116 2.53 -20.26 9.01
CA ASN A 116 2.41 -20.42 10.45
C ASN A 116 2.86 -19.19 11.25
N ILE A 117 2.68 -17.99 10.69
CA ILE A 117 3.00 -16.73 11.38
C ILE A 117 1.85 -16.44 12.36
N PRO A 118 2.11 -16.36 13.68
CA PRO A 118 1.07 -16.12 14.68
C PRO A 118 0.39 -14.76 14.45
N ASP A 119 -0.93 -14.68 14.69
CA ASP A 119 -1.72 -13.45 14.55
C ASP A 119 -1.32 -12.37 15.57
N THR A 120 -0.71 -12.76 16.66
CA THR A 120 -0.10 -11.87 17.63
C THR A 120 1.37 -11.63 17.28
N ILE A 121 1.62 -10.61 16.45
CA ILE A 121 2.86 -9.87 16.63
C ILE A 121 2.69 -9.22 18.00
N PRO A 122 3.59 -9.45 18.98
CA PRO A 122 3.55 -8.69 20.22
C PRO A 122 3.50 -7.22 19.84
N MET A 123 2.37 -6.59 20.16
CA MET A 123 2.15 -5.16 19.89
C MET A 123 3.24 -4.32 20.54
N PRO A 124 3.47 -3.14 20.01
CA PRO A 124 4.71 -2.42 20.09
C PRO A 124 5.15 -2.28 21.53
N ILE A 125 6.41 -2.55 21.70
CA ILE A 125 7.26 -2.11 22.79
C ILE A 125 6.66 -0.83 23.34
N ASP A 126 6.13 -0.90 24.57
CA ASP A 126 5.84 0.29 25.37
C ASP A 126 7.07 1.20 25.23
N PRO A 127 6.95 2.40 24.67
CA PRO A 127 8.10 3.30 24.51
C PRO A 127 8.77 3.65 25.84
N ASN A 128 8.13 3.33 26.96
CA ASN A 128 8.63 3.50 28.31
C ASN A 128 9.08 2.18 28.96
N ALA A 129 8.99 1.03 28.25
CA ALA A 129 9.47 -0.22 28.80
C ALA A 129 11.02 -0.22 28.84
N PRO A 130 11.65 -0.68 29.93
CA PRO A 130 13.10 -0.84 29.98
C PRO A 130 13.58 -1.79 28.88
N LEU A 131 14.64 -1.42 28.17
CA LEU A 131 15.25 -2.19 27.05
C LEU A 131 15.66 -3.62 27.43
N GLU A 132 15.69 -3.96 28.72
CA GLU A 132 16.03 -5.29 29.25
C GLU A 132 14.89 -6.33 29.10
N ALA A 133 13.69 -5.91 28.69
CA ALA A 133 12.54 -6.82 28.57
C ALA A 133 12.43 -7.53 27.21
N ILE A 134 13.36 -7.29 26.30
CA ILE A 134 13.39 -7.96 25.00
C ILE A 134 14.29 -9.20 25.12
N ASP A 135 13.71 -10.34 25.45
CA ASP A 135 14.40 -11.62 25.37
C ASP A 135 14.48 -12.08 23.90
N PRO A 136 15.65 -12.05 23.25
CA PRO A 136 15.82 -12.48 21.87
C PRO A 136 15.81 -14.01 21.72
N SER A 137 15.70 -14.76 22.81
CA SER A 137 15.83 -16.21 22.84
C SER A 137 14.79 -17.00 22.02
N PRO A 138 13.55 -16.53 21.75
CA PRO A 138 12.64 -17.29 20.91
C PRO A 138 13.01 -17.37 19.43
N MET A 139 13.86 -16.44 18.95
CA MET A 139 14.17 -16.33 17.50
C MET A 139 15.39 -17.17 17.08
N LEU A 140 16.11 -17.79 18.01
CA LEU A 140 17.38 -18.46 17.75
C LEU A 140 17.38 -19.96 18.07
N ARG A 141 16.22 -20.62 18.16
CA ARG A 141 16.20 -22.08 18.29
C ARG A 141 16.27 -22.72 16.90
N PRO A 142 17.41 -23.33 16.54
CA PRO A 142 17.45 -24.21 15.37
C PRO A 142 16.58 -25.45 15.66
N GLN A 143 15.74 -25.81 14.71
CA GLN A 143 15.07 -27.09 14.67
C GLN A 143 16.03 -28.16 14.17
#